data_49705c3504f7738ae7ad3460e627e5d5
#
_entry.id   49705c3504f7738ae7ad3460e627e5d5
#
_cell.length_a   1.000
_cell.length_b   1.000
_cell.length_c   1.000
_cell.angle_alpha   90.00
_cell.angle_beta   90.00
_cell.angle_gamma   90.00
#
_symmetry.space_group_name_H-M   'P 1'
#
loop_
_entity.id
_entity.type
_entity.pdbx_description
1 polymer ?
#
loop_
_entity_poly.entity_id
_entity_poly.type
_entity_poly.pdbx_seq_one_letter_code
_entity_poly.pdbx_strand_id
1 'polypeptide(L)'
;MRSIKSILGSDLIERETEVGPGTYIRYLDVVVAFLRHLKTVAEAQSHSQLDHVVLGRPVFFVDDDPVRDAKAQAALEFAARAVGFTDVVFQYEPIAAALDFEATTVSEELVLVIDVGGGTSDFSLVRVGPQHRDQLERKNDILANHGVHTAGTDFDRQVELASVLHELGYKAKGPDGQAVPAMTYFDLATWHLINTLYNPVRVNELRLMRYFYADEIYHRRLMKVVTERLGHELAARAEAAKIAVAAGGETTIDLACIEAGLMPTFNEQQLVTVVDQEVQRIVAAARETVRLSGVAVERINTLYFTGGSTGLRLLSNALSECFPSARAVRGDRFASVATGLGIHASRLYGDMACN
;
A
#
# COMPACT_ATOMS: atom_id res chain seq x y z
N MET A 1 -6.50 1.17 -10.25
CA MET A 1 -5.82 -0.08 -9.77
C MET A 1 -5.01 0.31 -8.55
N ARG A 2 -5.17 -0.40 -7.43
CA ARG A 2 -4.41 -0.17 -6.20
C ARG A 2 -3.33 -1.24 -6.10
N SER A 3 -2.11 -0.86 -5.69
CA SER A 3 -1.00 -1.81 -5.42
C SER A 3 -0.58 -2.71 -6.60
N ILE A 4 -0.13 -2.12 -7.70
CA ILE A 4 0.41 -2.87 -8.87
C ILE A 4 1.56 -3.82 -8.49
N LYS A 5 2.38 -3.48 -7.48
CA LYS A 5 3.47 -4.33 -7.01
C LYS A 5 3.01 -5.72 -6.55
N SER A 6 1.85 -5.82 -5.90
CA SER A 6 1.35 -7.09 -5.37
C SER A 6 1.01 -8.14 -6.44
N ILE A 7 0.89 -7.73 -7.69
CA ILE A 7 0.68 -8.66 -8.81
C ILE A 7 1.97 -9.13 -9.48
N LEU A 8 3.09 -8.41 -9.28
CA LEU A 8 4.41 -8.86 -9.75
C LEU A 8 4.77 -10.16 -9.02
N GLY A 9 5.27 -11.14 -9.74
CA GLY A 9 5.59 -12.47 -9.19
C GLY A 9 4.38 -13.38 -8.95
N SER A 10 3.14 -12.91 -9.15
CA SER A 10 1.95 -13.74 -9.13
C SER A 10 1.54 -14.16 -10.56
N ASP A 11 0.74 -15.22 -10.67
CA ASP A 11 0.20 -15.67 -11.96
C ASP A 11 -0.82 -14.67 -12.55
N LEU A 12 -1.22 -13.67 -11.77
CA LEU A 12 -2.11 -12.61 -12.23
C LEU A 12 -1.45 -11.70 -13.27
N ILE A 13 -0.11 -11.58 -13.27
CA ILE A 13 0.61 -10.68 -14.17
C ILE A 13 0.30 -10.97 -15.66
N GLU A 14 0.04 -12.23 -16.00
CA GLU A 14 -0.29 -12.68 -17.35
C GLU A 14 -1.80 -12.69 -17.63
N ARG A 15 -2.63 -12.47 -16.60
CA ARG A 15 -4.09 -12.43 -16.78
C ARG A 15 -4.55 -11.10 -17.32
N GLU A 16 -5.75 -11.10 -17.90
CA GLU A 16 -6.41 -9.92 -18.40
C GLU A 16 -7.36 -9.32 -17.35
N THR A 17 -7.51 -8.01 -17.39
CA THR A 17 -8.50 -7.27 -16.62
C THR A 17 -9.33 -6.39 -17.56
N GLU A 18 -10.62 -6.26 -17.27
CA GLU A 18 -11.51 -5.36 -18.01
C GLU A 18 -11.23 -3.91 -17.59
N VAL A 19 -10.88 -3.07 -18.54
CA VAL A 19 -10.59 -1.63 -18.34
C VAL A 19 -11.68 -0.73 -18.92
N GLY A 20 -12.63 -1.31 -19.63
CA GLY A 20 -13.82 -0.65 -20.18
C GLY A 20 -14.76 -1.71 -20.75
N PRO A 21 -16.02 -1.38 -21.08
CA PRO A 21 -16.99 -2.36 -21.57
C PRO A 21 -16.44 -3.17 -22.75
N GLY A 22 -16.17 -4.47 -22.51
CA GLY A 22 -15.64 -5.39 -23.52
C GLY A 22 -14.16 -5.17 -23.88
N THR A 23 -13.43 -4.33 -23.17
CA THR A 23 -12.01 -4.04 -23.42
C THR A 23 -11.17 -4.69 -22.34
N TYR A 24 -10.32 -5.64 -22.71
CA TYR A 24 -9.45 -6.38 -21.80
C TYR A 24 -7.99 -6.09 -22.11
N ILE A 25 -7.17 -5.94 -21.07
CA ILE A 25 -5.72 -5.80 -21.18
C ILE A 25 -5.04 -6.67 -20.12
N ARG A 26 -3.82 -7.14 -20.42
CA ARG A 26 -3.05 -7.90 -19.44
C ARG A 26 -2.54 -6.97 -18.34
N TYR A 27 -2.40 -7.49 -17.12
CA TYR A 27 -1.83 -6.71 -16.03
C TYR A 27 -0.41 -6.23 -16.32
N LEU A 28 0.41 -7.03 -17.03
CA LEU A 28 1.74 -6.61 -17.49
C LEU A 28 1.67 -5.37 -18.40
N ASP A 29 0.70 -5.33 -19.31
CA ASP A 29 0.54 -4.19 -20.23
C ASP A 29 0.13 -2.91 -19.48
N VAL A 30 -0.55 -3.03 -18.33
CA VAL A 30 -0.83 -1.90 -17.42
C VAL A 30 0.46 -1.36 -16.83
N VAL A 31 1.39 -2.25 -16.40
CA VAL A 31 2.71 -1.83 -15.88
C VAL A 31 3.50 -1.11 -16.98
N VAL A 32 3.52 -1.67 -18.20
CA VAL A 32 4.17 -1.04 -19.36
C VAL A 32 3.57 0.35 -19.66
N ALA A 33 2.24 0.45 -19.66
CA ALA A 33 1.56 1.74 -19.90
C ALA A 33 1.90 2.78 -18.82
N PHE A 34 1.98 2.36 -17.58
CA PHE A 34 2.35 3.23 -16.45
C PHE A 34 3.80 3.73 -16.58
N LEU A 35 4.76 2.83 -16.84
CA LEU A 35 6.16 3.21 -17.05
C LEU A 35 6.34 4.12 -18.29
N ARG A 36 5.58 3.86 -19.37
CA ARG A 36 5.58 4.73 -20.54
C ARG A 36 5.11 6.15 -20.20
N HIS A 37 4.05 6.26 -19.42
CA HIS A 37 3.55 7.55 -18.97
C HIS A 37 4.61 8.30 -18.14
N LEU A 38 5.23 7.62 -17.16
CA LEU A 38 6.29 8.23 -16.34
C LEU A 38 7.47 8.68 -17.18
N LYS A 39 7.93 7.84 -18.12
CA LYS A 39 9.03 8.19 -19.04
C LYS A 39 8.68 9.41 -19.87
N THR A 40 7.49 9.45 -20.48
CA THR A 40 7.03 10.58 -21.29
C THR A 40 7.00 11.87 -20.48
N VAL A 41 6.51 11.84 -19.24
CA VAL A 41 6.48 13.01 -18.35
C VAL A 41 7.90 13.47 -18.00
N ALA A 42 8.79 12.53 -17.66
CA ALA A 42 10.17 12.83 -17.31
C ALA A 42 10.95 13.42 -18.50
N GLU A 43 10.82 12.85 -19.70
CA GLU A 43 11.44 13.36 -20.93
C GLU A 43 10.92 14.75 -21.30
N ALA A 44 9.61 15.00 -21.13
CA ALA A 44 9.04 16.32 -21.35
C ALA A 44 9.57 17.37 -20.38
N GLN A 45 9.81 17.01 -19.11
CA GLN A 45 10.35 17.91 -18.09
C GLN A 45 11.84 18.15 -18.25
N SER A 46 12.62 17.10 -18.60
CA SER A 46 14.08 17.21 -18.77
C SER A 46 14.49 17.75 -20.14
N HIS A 47 13.55 17.82 -21.09
CA HIS A 47 13.81 18.15 -22.50
C HIS A 47 14.88 17.26 -23.14
N SER A 48 15.00 16.03 -22.68
CA SER A 48 16.01 15.05 -23.16
C SER A 48 15.41 13.65 -23.21
N GLN A 49 15.96 12.82 -24.11
CA GLN A 49 15.63 11.39 -24.15
C GLN A 49 16.30 10.70 -22.96
N LEU A 50 15.58 9.79 -22.32
CA LEU A 50 16.03 9.06 -21.14
C LEU A 50 16.20 7.57 -21.50
N ASP A 51 17.44 7.11 -21.62
CA ASP A 51 17.78 5.74 -21.98
C ASP A 51 18.15 4.87 -20.77
N HIS A 52 18.40 5.48 -19.62
CA HIS A 52 18.82 4.83 -18.38
C HIS A 52 17.75 4.99 -17.32
N VAL A 53 17.54 3.98 -16.48
CA VAL A 53 16.60 4.05 -15.37
C VAL A 53 17.09 3.28 -14.15
N VAL A 54 16.91 3.87 -12.97
CA VAL A 54 17.00 3.15 -11.70
C VAL A 54 15.59 2.88 -11.20
N LEU A 55 15.24 1.61 -11.05
CA LEU A 55 13.96 1.17 -10.53
C LEU A 55 14.10 0.72 -9.08
N GLY A 56 13.14 1.12 -8.24
CA GLY A 56 13.01 0.60 -6.90
C GLY A 56 12.49 -0.83 -6.90
N ARG A 57 13.09 -1.68 -6.05
CA ARG A 57 12.54 -3.00 -5.74
C ARG A 57 12.46 -3.19 -4.22
N PRO A 58 11.44 -3.90 -3.72
CA PRO A 58 11.46 -4.38 -2.34
C PRO A 58 12.63 -5.35 -2.14
N VAL A 59 13.00 -5.65 -0.90
CA VAL A 59 14.05 -6.65 -0.63
C VAL A 59 13.61 -8.00 -1.22
N PHE A 60 12.34 -8.35 -1.03
CA PHE A 60 11.69 -9.48 -1.69
C PHE A 60 10.36 -9.03 -2.32
N PHE A 61 10.12 -9.35 -3.59
CA PHE A 61 8.79 -9.23 -4.21
C PHE A 61 7.86 -10.35 -3.74
N VAL A 62 8.43 -11.51 -3.44
CA VAL A 62 7.73 -12.69 -2.93
C VAL A 62 8.60 -13.31 -1.84
N ASP A 63 8.08 -13.34 -0.61
CA ASP A 63 8.77 -13.93 0.51
C ASP A 63 8.91 -15.44 0.34
N ASP A 64 10.06 -15.98 0.75
CA ASP A 64 10.37 -17.42 0.76
C ASP A 64 10.27 -18.14 -0.61
N ASP A 65 10.18 -17.39 -1.72
CA ASP A 65 10.12 -17.95 -3.08
C ASP A 65 11.08 -17.21 -4.03
N PRO A 66 12.37 -17.57 -4.07
CA PRO A 66 13.36 -16.92 -4.93
C PRO A 66 13.04 -16.99 -6.44
N VAL A 67 12.30 -18.02 -6.87
CA VAL A 67 11.94 -18.18 -8.29
C VAL A 67 10.88 -17.16 -8.68
N ARG A 68 9.85 -16.99 -7.85
CA ARG A 68 8.81 -15.98 -8.08
C ARG A 68 9.35 -14.57 -7.87
N ASP A 69 10.25 -14.36 -6.91
CA ASP A 69 10.93 -13.08 -6.72
C ASP A 69 11.71 -12.66 -7.97
N ALA A 70 12.50 -13.58 -8.55
CA ALA A 70 13.24 -13.33 -9.79
C ALA A 70 12.30 -13.06 -10.98
N LYS A 71 11.17 -13.78 -11.08
CA LYS A 71 10.14 -13.52 -12.11
C LYS A 71 9.54 -12.11 -11.98
N ALA A 72 9.29 -11.66 -10.76
CA ALA A 72 8.74 -10.33 -10.51
C ALA A 72 9.71 -9.23 -10.98
N GLN A 73 10.99 -9.37 -10.64
CA GLN A 73 12.02 -8.45 -11.12
C GLN A 73 12.14 -8.48 -12.66
N ALA A 74 12.16 -9.68 -13.25
CA ALA A 74 12.26 -9.83 -14.72
C ALA A 74 11.05 -9.21 -15.44
N ALA A 75 9.84 -9.34 -14.89
CA ALA A 75 8.63 -8.71 -15.44
C ALA A 75 8.72 -7.17 -15.42
N LEU A 76 9.24 -6.59 -14.33
CA LEU A 76 9.44 -5.16 -14.22
C LEU A 76 10.56 -4.66 -15.15
N GLU A 77 11.65 -5.40 -15.27
CA GLU A 77 12.72 -5.12 -16.23
C GLU A 77 12.21 -5.18 -17.67
N PHE A 78 11.47 -6.22 -18.02
CA PHE A 78 10.83 -6.33 -19.33
C PHE A 78 9.94 -5.10 -19.63
N ALA A 79 9.11 -4.69 -18.68
CA ALA A 79 8.24 -3.53 -18.85
C ALA A 79 9.06 -2.23 -19.09
N ALA A 80 10.17 -2.05 -18.37
CA ALA A 80 11.06 -0.90 -18.57
C ALA A 80 11.73 -0.92 -19.96
N ARG A 81 12.23 -2.08 -20.38
CA ARG A 81 12.82 -2.24 -21.73
C ARG A 81 11.79 -2.03 -22.84
N ALA A 82 10.56 -2.50 -22.66
CA ALA A 82 9.46 -2.33 -23.62
C ALA A 82 9.04 -0.86 -23.83
N VAL A 83 9.39 0.05 -22.93
CA VAL A 83 9.17 1.49 -23.10
C VAL A 83 10.42 2.25 -23.57
N GLY A 84 11.51 1.51 -23.88
CA GLY A 84 12.70 2.05 -24.55
C GLY A 84 13.85 2.43 -23.61
N PHE A 85 13.86 1.95 -22.33
CA PHE A 85 15.09 2.03 -21.55
C PHE A 85 16.06 0.95 -22.00
N THR A 86 17.31 1.33 -22.27
CA THR A 86 18.39 0.43 -22.70
C THR A 86 19.21 -0.09 -21.52
N ASP A 87 19.33 0.73 -20.47
CA ASP A 87 19.97 0.34 -19.21
C ASP A 87 18.97 0.43 -18.06
N VAL A 88 18.80 -0.69 -17.33
CA VAL A 88 17.84 -0.83 -16.25
C VAL A 88 18.57 -1.36 -15.03
N VAL A 89 18.71 -0.53 -14.02
CA VAL A 89 19.35 -0.88 -12.75
C VAL A 89 18.28 -0.93 -11.65
N PHE A 90 18.44 -1.85 -10.71
CA PHE A 90 17.58 -1.97 -9.54
C PHE A 90 18.31 -1.51 -8.28
N GLN A 91 17.60 -0.75 -7.44
CA GLN A 91 18.03 -0.44 -6.08
C GLN A 91 16.96 -0.88 -5.09
N TYR A 92 17.39 -1.41 -3.95
CA TYR A 92 16.48 -1.74 -2.86
C TYR A 92 15.79 -0.49 -2.32
N GLU A 93 14.46 -0.54 -2.22
CA GLU A 93 13.64 0.59 -1.73
C GLU A 93 14.02 1.08 -0.33
N PRO A 94 14.32 0.18 0.66
CA PRO A 94 14.77 0.65 1.97
C PRO A 94 16.14 1.36 1.91
N ILE A 95 17.03 0.95 1.02
CA ILE A 95 18.29 1.67 0.79
C ILE A 95 17.99 3.02 0.16
N ALA A 96 17.18 3.05 -0.88
CA ALA A 96 16.79 4.31 -1.53
C ALA A 96 16.15 5.28 -0.52
N ALA A 97 15.19 4.82 0.29
CA ALA A 97 14.58 5.64 1.33
C ALA A 97 15.62 6.17 2.36
N ALA A 98 16.63 5.37 2.68
CA ALA A 98 17.66 5.74 3.62
C ALA A 98 18.72 6.70 3.04
N LEU A 99 18.92 6.76 1.71
CA LEU A 99 19.92 7.61 1.08
C LEU A 99 19.69 9.11 1.34
N ASP A 100 18.43 9.55 1.31
CA ASP A 100 18.06 10.93 1.62
C ASP A 100 18.39 11.28 3.09
N PHE A 101 18.02 10.39 4.00
CA PHE A 101 18.34 10.53 5.42
C PHE A 101 19.86 10.47 5.68
N GLU A 102 20.58 9.54 5.03
CA GLU A 102 22.02 9.35 5.17
C GLU A 102 22.81 10.61 4.86
N ALA A 103 22.33 11.45 3.93
CA ALA A 103 22.98 12.71 3.60
C ALA A 103 23.14 13.64 4.82
N THR A 104 22.26 13.52 5.81
CA THR A 104 22.25 14.34 7.03
C THR A 104 22.99 13.71 8.22
N THR A 105 23.39 12.42 8.13
CA THR A 105 24.04 11.71 9.24
C THR A 105 25.50 12.17 9.40
N VAL A 106 26.00 12.26 10.63
CA VAL A 106 27.39 12.62 10.95
C VAL A 106 28.21 11.45 11.48
N SER A 107 27.56 10.34 11.79
CA SER A 107 28.16 9.10 12.28
C SER A 107 27.38 7.91 11.75
N GLU A 108 27.91 6.70 11.94
CA GLU A 108 27.17 5.48 11.63
C GLU A 108 25.94 5.34 12.53
N GLU A 109 24.80 5.03 11.93
CA GLU A 109 23.53 4.78 12.62
C GLU A 109 22.89 3.50 12.12
N LEU A 110 22.19 2.81 13.02
CA LEU A 110 21.28 1.73 12.70
C LEU A 110 19.86 2.30 12.59
N VAL A 111 19.32 2.24 11.39
CA VAL A 111 18.03 2.82 11.02
C VAL A 111 17.04 1.71 10.71
N LEU A 112 15.96 1.64 11.44
CA LEU A 112 14.82 0.82 11.06
C LEU A 112 13.97 1.63 10.08
N VAL A 113 14.08 1.29 8.80
CA VAL A 113 13.23 1.84 7.74
C VAL A 113 11.87 1.14 7.83
N ILE A 114 10.82 1.94 7.93
CA ILE A 114 9.43 1.53 8.10
C ILE A 114 8.66 2.06 6.90
N ASP A 115 8.41 1.20 5.92
CA ASP A 115 7.62 1.56 4.74
C ASP A 115 6.24 0.91 4.84
N VAL A 116 5.22 1.72 5.12
CA VAL A 116 3.83 1.25 5.17
C VAL A 116 3.06 1.85 4.02
N GLY A 117 2.98 1.07 2.96
CA GLY A 117 2.32 1.42 1.71
C GLY A 117 0.80 1.19 1.74
N GLY A 118 0.25 0.94 0.55
CA GLY A 118 -1.16 0.56 0.39
C GLY A 118 -1.42 -0.91 0.70
N GLY A 119 -0.56 -1.83 0.25
CA GLY A 119 -0.78 -3.28 0.31
C GLY A 119 0.20 -4.05 1.17
N THR A 120 1.38 -3.48 1.46
CA THR A 120 2.45 -4.12 2.26
C THR A 120 3.00 -3.16 3.29
N SER A 121 3.51 -3.72 4.37
CA SER A 121 4.34 -3.03 5.35
C SER A 121 5.69 -3.72 5.38
N ASP A 122 6.72 -3.01 4.96
CA ASP A 122 8.08 -3.52 4.81
C ASP A 122 8.99 -2.87 5.84
N PHE A 123 9.77 -3.68 6.53
CA PHE A 123 10.71 -3.28 7.57
C PHE A 123 12.12 -3.72 7.21
N SER A 124 13.04 -2.79 7.19
CA SER A 124 14.44 -3.09 6.92
C SER A 124 15.34 -2.41 7.95
N LEU A 125 16.16 -3.20 8.63
CA LEU A 125 17.21 -2.64 9.47
C LEU A 125 18.44 -2.37 8.62
N VAL A 126 18.79 -1.11 8.46
CA VAL A 126 19.82 -0.63 7.54
C VAL A 126 20.92 0.09 8.32
N ARG A 127 22.16 -0.14 7.93
CA ARG A 127 23.30 0.65 8.37
C ARG A 127 23.50 1.82 7.42
N VAL A 128 23.56 3.04 7.98
CA VAL A 128 23.80 4.28 7.25
C VAL A 128 24.91 5.07 7.91
N GLY A 129 25.60 5.91 7.14
CA GLY A 129 26.63 6.78 7.70
C GLY A 129 27.54 7.36 6.63
N PRO A 130 28.39 8.35 7.00
CA PRO A 130 29.26 9.05 6.06
C PRO A 130 30.15 8.11 5.23
N GLN A 131 30.63 7.01 5.84
CA GLN A 131 31.51 6.04 5.20
C GLN A 131 30.84 5.17 4.14
N HIS A 132 29.49 5.16 4.11
CA HIS A 132 28.69 4.37 3.17
C HIS A 132 28.15 5.18 1.99
N ARG A 133 28.23 6.53 2.07
CA ARG A 133 27.58 7.42 1.09
C ARG A 133 28.00 7.18 -0.34
N ASP A 134 29.29 6.93 -0.58
CA ASP A 134 29.82 6.80 -1.94
C ASP A 134 29.82 5.36 -2.45
N GLN A 135 29.31 4.40 -1.65
CA GLN A 135 29.23 3.01 -2.05
C GLN A 135 28.00 2.78 -2.94
N LEU A 136 28.20 2.21 -4.11
CA LEU A 136 27.12 1.84 -5.03
C LEU A 136 26.44 0.54 -4.60
N GLU A 137 27.25 -0.46 -4.17
CA GLU A 137 26.73 -1.75 -3.71
C GLU A 137 26.46 -1.68 -2.20
N ARG A 138 25.19 -1.69 -1.83
CA ARG A 138 24.71 -1.47 -0.46
C ARG A 138 23.96 -2.66 0.14
N LYS A 139 23.97 -3.81 -0.55
CA LYS A 139 23.23 -5.00 -0.09
C LYS A 139 23.64 -5.44 1.32
N ASN A 140 24.92 -5.34 1.65
CA ASN A 140 25.47 -5.74 2.94
C ASN A 140 25.13 -4.76 4.08
N ASP A 141 24.58 -3.59 3.76
CA ASP A 141 24.09 -2.64 4.74
C ASP A 141 22.67 -2.95 5.21
N ILE A 142 21.97 -3.85 4.52
CA ILE A 142 20.69 -4.39 4.96
C ILE A 142 20.97 -5.54 5.92
N LEU A 143 20.82 -5.28 7.23
CA LEU A 143 21.11 -6.27 8.29
C LEU A 143 19.98 -7.29 8.47
N ALA A 144 18.75 -6.86 8.26
CA ALA A 144 17.57 -7.72 8.21
C ALA A 144 16.46 -7.02 7.43
N ASN A 145 15.56 -7.85 6.90
CA ASN A 145 14.34 -7.40 6.28
C ASN A 145 13.20 -8.37 6.59
N HIS A 146 12.03 -7.85 6.85
CA HIS A 146 10.80 -8.63 7.00
C HIS A 146 9.61 -7.76 6.65
N GLY A 147 8.58 -8.35 6.03
CA GLY A 147 7.39 -7.65 5.62
C GLY A 147 6.12 -8.43 5.95
N VAL A 148 4.99 -7.74 5.91
CA VAL A 148 3.66 -8.33 6.03
C VAL A 148 2.72 -7.74 5.00
N HIS A 149 1.81 -8.59 4.50
CA HIS A 149 0.73 -8.17 3.59
C HIS A 149 -0.45 -7.56 4.38
N THR A 150 -0.13 -6.60 5.24
CA THR A 150 -1.10 -5.82 6.03
C THR A 150 -0.66 -4.37 5.98
N ALA A 151 -1.49 -3.48 5.44
CA ALA A 151 -1.14 -2.08 5.23
C ALA A 151 -2.37 -1.18 5.06
N GLY A 152 -2.24 -0.06 4.36
CA GLY A 152 -3.25 0.97 4.22
C GLY A 152 -4.61 0.48 3.71
N THR A 153 -4.63 -0.45 2.74
CA THR A 153 -5.88 -1.01 2.20
C THR A 153 -6.61 -1.90 3.19
N ASP A 154 -5.89 -2.53 4.15
CA ASP A 154 -6.53 -3.28 5.22
C ASP A 154 -7.18 -2.34 6.23
N PHE A 155 -6.54 -1.21 6.53
CA PHE A 155 -7.17 -0.16 7.34
C PHE A 155 -8.42 0.40 6.66
N ASP A 156 -8.36 0.71 5.34
CA ASP A 156 -9.51 1.17 4.56
C ASP A 156 -10.65 0.17 4.65
N ARG A 157 -10.34 -1.12 4.48
CA ARG A 157 -11.30 -2.22 4.57
C ARG A 157 -12.00 -2.28 5.93
N GLN A 158 -11.26 -2.17 7.03
CA GLN A 158 -11.84 -2.19 8.37
C GLN A 158 -12.73 -0.96 8.62
N VAL A 159 -12.28 0.22 8.18
CA VAL A 159 -13.08 1.44 8.28
C VAL A 159 -14.35 1.33 7.44
N GLU A 160 -14.27 0.85 6.20
CA GLU A 160 -15.41 0.66 5.32
C GLU A 160 -16.44 -0.30 5.94
N LEU A 161 -15.98 -1.45 6.46
CA LEU A 161 -16.84 -2.43 7.12
C LEU A 161 -17.56 -1.82 8.35
N ALA A 162 -16.84 -1.04 9.16
CA ALA A 162 -17.36 -0.53 10.43
C ALA A 162 -18.23 0.71 10.28
N SER A 163 -18.01 1.54 9.27
CA SER A 163 -18.71 2.82 9.10
C SER A 163 -19.70 2.79 7.94
N VAL A 164 -19.26 2.48 6.75
CA VAL A 164 -20.08 2.56 5.52
C VAL A 164 -20.95 1.32 5.35
N LEU A 165 -20.35 0.13 5.40
CA LEU A 165 -21.07 -1.13 5.14
C LEU A 165 -21.97 -1.54 6.31
N HIS A 166 -21.74 -0.98 7.50
CA HIS A 166 -22.65 -1.09 8.61
C HIS A 166 -24.05 -0.51 8.25
N GLU A 167 -24.08 0.61 7.52
CA GLU A 167 -25.30 1.24 7.03
C GLU A 167 -26.03 0.42 5.93
N LEU A 168 -25.36 -0.56 5.38
CA LEU A 168 -25.91 -1.53 4.41
C LEU A 168 -26.30 -2.87 5.06
N GLY A 169 -26.13 -2.99 6.40
CA GLY A 169 -26.50 -4.19 7.17
C GLY A 169 -25.35 -5.14 7.49
N TYR A 170 -24.08 -4.72 7.36
CA TYR A 170 -22.98 -5.51 7.91
C TYR A 170 -23.14 -5.67 9.43
N LYS A 171 -23.07 -6.91 9.92
CA LYS A 171 -23.38 -7.29 11.31
C LYS A 171 -24.81 -7.02 11.78
N ALA A 172 -25.73 -6.64 10.90
CA ALA A 172 -27.15 -6.58 11.23
C ALA A 172 -27.69 -7.98 11.55
N LYS A 173 -28.78 -8.01 12.31
CA LYS A 173 -29.46 -9.25 12.67
C LYS A 173 -30.62 -9.53 11.73
N GLY A 174 -30.84 -10.80 11.41
CA GLY A 174 -31.99 -11.29 10.72
C GLY A 174 -33.21 -11.48 11.62
N PRO A 175 -34.34 -11.88 11.04
CA PRO A 175 -35.60 -12.13 11.80
C PRO A 175 -35.46 -13.21 12.86
N ASP A 176 -34.54 -14.14 12.69
CA ASP A 176 -34.22 -15.23 13.62
C ASP A 176 -33.15 -14.86 14.67
N GLY A 177 -32.68 -13.59 14.64
CA GLY A 177 -31.63 -13.08 15.53
C GLY A 177 -30.20 -13.45 15.11
N GLN A 178 -30.01 -14.23 14.03
CA GLN A 178 -28.69 -14.54 13.51
C GLN A 178 -28.12 -13.37 12.70
N ALA A 179 -26.79 -13.31 12.60
CA ALA A 179 -26.14 -12.27 11.80
C ALA A 179 -26.40 -12.48 10.29
N VAL A 180 -26.59 -11.39 9.59
CA VAL A 180 -26.65 -11.40 8.11
C VAL A 180 -25.33 -11.96 7.55
N PRO A 181 -25.34 -12.79 6.46
CA PRO A 181 -24.15 -13.34 5.87
C PRO A 181 -23.13 -12.26 5.47
N ALA A 182 -21.89 -12.37 5.98
CA ALA A 182 -20.90 -11.31 5.88
C ALA A 182 -20.10 -11.30 4.56
N MET A 183 -20.09 -12.38 3.78
CA MET A 183 -19.22 -12.56 2.61
C MET A 183 -19.38 -11.41 1.59
N THR A 184 -20.61 -11.01 1.29
CA THR A 184 -20.88 -9.92 0.35
C THR A 184 -20.25 -8.58 0.78
N TYR A 185 -20.24 -8.32 2.08
CA TYR A 185 -19.60 -7.10 2.62
C TYR A 185 -18.08 -7.20 2.57
N PHE A 186 -17.51 -8.39 2.77
CA PHE A 186 -16.08 -8.61 2.58
C PHE A 186 -15.66 -8.43 1.13
N ASP A 187 -16.49 -8.90 0.17
CA ASP A 187 -16.25 -8.68 -1.24
C ASP A 187 -16.34 -7.19 -1.61
N LEU A 188 -17.34 -6.45 -1.07
CA LEU A 188 -17.46 -5.00 -1.26
C LEU A 188 -16.27 -4.23 -0.68
N ALA A 189 -15.78 -4.62 0.49
CA ALA A 189 -14.64 -3.98 1.14
C ALA A 189 -13.27 -4.41 0.57
N THR A 190 -13.26 -5.33 -0.41
CA THR A 190 -12.03 -5.82 -1.05
C THR A 190 -11.94 -5.29 -2.47
N TRP A 191 -11.14 -4.27 -2.71
CA TRP A 191 -11.12 -3.46 -3.92
C TRP A 191 -11.11 -4.24 -5.24
N HIS A 192 -10.41 -5.38 -5.32
CA HIS A 192 -10.33 -6.21 -6.53
C HIS A 192 -11.51 -7.19 -6.68
N LEU A 193 -12.33 -7.36 -5.64
CA LEU A 193 -13.53 -8.21 -5.66
C LEU A 193 -14.82 -7.42 -5.94
N ILE A 194 -14.81 -6.10 -5.74
CA ILE A 194 -16.00 -5.24 -5.90
C ILE A 194 -16.71 -5.53 -7.23
N ASN A 195 -15.97 -5.55 -8.33
CA ASN A 195 -16.55 -5.75 -9.67
C ASN A 195 -17.18 -7.13 -9.87
N THR A 196 -16.80 -8.14 -9.08
CA THR A 196 -17.40 -9.48 -9.17
C THR A 196 -18.84 -9.50 -8.71
N LEU A 197 -19.22 -8.55 -7.82
CA LEU A 197 -20.59 -8.40 -7.33
C LEU A 197 -21.56 -7.83 -8.38
N TYR A 198 -21.05 -7.23 -9.44
CA TYR A 198 -21.85 -6.64 -10.50
C TYR A 198 -22.24 -7.63 -11.60
N ASN A 199 -21.79 -8.89 -11.49
CA ASN A 199 -22.21 -9.96 -12.38
C ASN A 199 -23.72 -10.23 -12.20
N PRO A 200 -24.50 -10.36 -13.30
CA PRO A 200 -25.95 -10.58 -13.22
C PRO A 200 -26.37 -11.78 -12.36
N VAL A 201 -25.60 -12.87 -12.38
CA VAL A 201 -25.87 -14.05 -11.54
C VAL A 201 -25.74 -13.65 -10.07
N ARG A 202 -24.65 -12.98 -9.71
CA ARG A 202 -24.40 -12.53 -8.32
C ARG A 202 -25.44 -11.53 -7.85
N VAL A 203 -25.83 -10.59 -8.72
CA VAL A 203 -26.90 -9.61 -8.42
C VAL A 203 -28.24 -10.32 -8.11
N ASN A 204 -28.57 -11.38 -8.85
CA ASN A 204 -29.79 -12.17 -8.58
C ASN A 204 -29.70 -12.91 -7.25
N GLU A 205 -28.55 -13.49 -6.91
CA GLU A 205 -28.32 -14.10 -5.59
C GLU A 205 -28.51 -13.08 -4.46
N LEU A 206 -27.96 -11.88 -4.60
CA LEU A 206 -28.09 -10.81 -3.62
C LEU A 206 -29.53 -10.34 -3.43
N ARG A 207 -30.36 -10.35 -4.48
CA ARG A 207 -31.79 -10.06 -4.36
C ARG A 207 -32.50 -11.05 -3.44
N LEU A 208 -32.11 -12.33 -3.47
CA LEU A 208 -32.66 -13.36 -2.59
C LEU A 208 -32.22 -13.21 -1.13
N MET A 209 -31.13 -12.47 -0.87
CA MET A 209 -30.67 -12.20 0.50
C MET A 209 -31.65 -11.34 1.32
N ARG A 210 -32.68 -10.74 0.74
CA ARG A 210 -33.69 -9.93 1.43
C ARG A 210 -34.22 -10.62 2.69
N TYR A 211 -34.43 -11.91 2.64
CA TYR A 211 -35.00 -12.69 3.76
C TYR A 211 -34.06 -12.84 4.97
N PHE A 212 -32.77 -12.51 4.80
CA PHE A 212 -31.80 -12.50 5.92
C PHE A 212 -31.83 -11.21 6.76
N TYR A 213 -32.58 -10.18 6.35
CA TYR A 213 -32.62 -8.90 7.06
C TYR A 213 -33.93 -8.75 7.84
N ALA A 214 -33.81 -8.40 9.13
CA ALA A 214 -34.99 -8.02 9.92
C ALA A 214 -35.53 -6.65 9.50
N ASP A 215 -34.63 -5.72 9.12
CA ASP A 215 -34.99 -4.43 8.54
C ASP A 215 -34.62 -4.40 7.05
N GLU A 216 -35.63 -4.28 6.21
CA GLU A 216 -35.46 -4.26 4.75
C GLU A 216 -34.68 -3.05 4.23
N ILE A 217 -34.50 -2.01 5.05
CA ILE A 217 -33.75 -0.80 4.66
C ILE A 217 -32.30 -1.16 4.27
N TYR A 218 -31.68 -2.07 5.03
CA TYR A 218 -30.30 -2.51 4.77
C TYR A 218 -30.19 -3.22 3.43
N HIS A 219 -31.09 -4.14 3.14
CA HIS A 219 -31.08 -4.84 1.85
C HIS A 219 -31.35 -3.88 0.67
N ARG A 220 -32.28 -2.92 0.84
CA ARG A 220 -32.56 -1.92 -0.19
C ARG A 220 -31.34 -1.07 -0.50
N ARG A 221 -30.60 -0.61 0.53
CA ARG A 221 -29.36 0.15 0.40
C ARG A 221 -28.28 -0.70 -0.27
N LEU A 222 -28.08 -1.94 0.15
CA LEU A 222 -27.12 -2.88 -0.48
C LEU A 222 -27.44 -3.07 -1.97
N MET A 223 -28.70 -3.32 -2.32
CA MET A 223 -29.10 -3.52 -3.71
C MET A 223 -28.89 -2.28 -4.56
N LYS A 224 -29.09 -1.08 -4.00
CA LYS A 224 -28.78 0.17 -4.71
C LYS A 224 -27.29 0.27 -5.00
N VAL A 225 -26.42 0.02 -4.03
CA VAL A 225 -24.97 0.05 -4.21
C VAL A 225 -24.53 -0.92 -5.31
N VAL A 226 -25.06 -2.12 -5.34
CA VAL A 226 -24.69 -3.14 -6.32
C VAL A 226 -25.22 -2.81 -7.73
N THR A 227 -26.49 -2.38 -7.84
CA THR A 227 -27.12 -2.09 -9.14
C THR A 227 -26.58 -0.80 -9.77
N GLU A 228 -26.23 0.20 -8.99
CA GLU A 228 -25.65 1.46 -9.45
C GLU A 228 -24.10 1.43 -9.44
N ARG A 229 -23.48 0.30 -9.09
CA ARG A 229 -22.03 0.07 -9.08
C ARG A 229 -21.24 1.07 -8.22
N LEU A 230 -21.76 1.42 -7.05
CA LEU A 230 -21.19 2.43 -6.16
C LEU A 230 -20.03 1.91 -5.27
N GLY A 231 -19.68 0.63 -5.29
CA GLY A 231 -18.72 0.03 -4.36
C GLY A 231 -17.37 0.76 -4.32
N HIS A 232 -16.78 1.11 -5.46
CA HIS A 232 -15.52 1.84 -5.48
C HIS A 232 -15.65 3.28 -4.93
N GLU A 233 -16.80 3.92 -5.09
CA GLU A 233 -17.07 5.22 -4.51
C GLU A 233 -17.15 5.12 -2.98
N LEU A 234 -17.80 4.09 -2.45
CA LEU A 234 -17.87 3.85 -1.00
C LEU A 234 -16.52 3.58 -0.39
N ALA A 235 -15.68 2.75 -1.04
CA ALA A 235 -14.32 2.52 -0.62
C ALA A 235 -13.48 3.82 -0.57
N ALA A 236 -13.65 4.71 -1.56
CA ALA A 236 -12.97 6.01 -1.55
C ALA A 236 -13.46 6.93 -0.43
N ARG A 237 -14.76 6.91 -0.09
CA ARG A 237 -15.32 7.67 1.04
C ARG A 237 -14.81 7.15 2.38
N ALA A 238 -14.67 5.82 2.55
CA ALA A 238 -14.08 5.22 3.74
C ALA A 238 -12.60 5.60 3.90
N GLU A 239 -11.82 5.56 2.81
CA GLU A 239 -10.42 6.02 2.80
C GLU A 239 -10.31 7.50 3.19
N ALA A 240 -11.16 8.36 2.63
CA ALA A 240 -11.20 9.78 2.97
C ALA A 240 -11.52 10.00 4.46
N ALA A 241 -12.46 9.25 5.03
CA ALA A 241 -12.80 9.30 6.44
C ALA A 241 -11.64 8.86 7.33
N LYS A 242 -10.95 7.76 6.99
CA LYS A 242 -9.72 7.32 7.68
C LYS A 242 -8.67 8.43 7.70
N ILE A 243 -8.42 9.05 6.54
CA ILE A 243 -7.43 10.13 6.42
C ILE A 243 -7.82 11.35 7.26
N ALA A 244 -9.10 11.72 7.26
CA ALA A 244 -9.60 12.87 8.03
C ALA A 244 -9.38 12.72 9.53
N VAL A 245 -9.52 11.50 10.08
CA VAL A 245 -9.34 11.23 11.53
C VAL A 245 -7.97 10.64 11.88
N ALA A 246 -7.05 10.50 10.93
CA ALA A 246 -5.73 9.91 11.15
C ALA A 246 -4.87 10.63 12.20
N ALA A 247 -5.08 11.93 12.37
CA ALA A 247 -4.41 12.78 13.35
C ALA A 247 -5.30 13.13 14.55
N GLY A 248 -6.51 12.57 14.62
CA GLY A 248 -7.52 12.81 15.67
C GLY A 248 -8.77 13.50 15.13
N GLY A 249 -9.80 13.58 15.98
CA GLY A 249 -11.05 14.27 15.68
C GLY A 249 -12.17 13.36 15.16
N GLU A 250 -13.12 13.97 14.49
CA GLU A 250 -14.33 13.32 13.95
C GLU A 250 -14.62 13.86 12.55
N THR A 251 -15.21 13.03 11.71
CA THR A 251 -15.67 13.39 10.37
C THR A 251 -17.04 12.78 10.08
N THR A 252 -17.73 13.33 9.10
CA THR A 252 -18.99 12.81 8.58
C THR A 252 -18.76 12.20 7.21
N ILE A 253 -19.32 11.00 6.99
CA ILE A 253 -19.23 10.30 5.70
C ILE A 253 -20.51 10.56 4.93
N ASP A 254 -20.45 11.34 3.86
CA ASP A 254 -21.60 11.59 3.01
C ASP A 254 -21.95 10.33 2.18
N LEU A 255 -23.08 9.71 2.48
CA LEU A 255 -23.64 8.56 1.77
C LEU A 255 -24.96 8.92 1.05
N ALA A 256 -25.16 10.20 0.68
CA ALA A 256 -26.36 10.65 -0.03
C ALA A 256 -26.55 9.95 -1.40
N CYS A 257 -25.49 9.40 -1.98
CA CYS A 257 -25.58 8.55 -3.18
C CYS A 257 -26.38 7.27 -2.91
N ILE A 258 -26.44 6.78 -1.66
CA ILE A 258 -27.24 5.63 -1.25
C ILE A 258 -28.63 6.06 -0.84
N GLU A 259 -28.72 7.03 0.07
CA GLU A 259 -29.99 7.53 0.62
C GLU A 259 -29.81 8.98 1.06
N ALA A 260 -30.76 9.84 0.69
CA ALA A 260 -30.71 11.25 1.03
C ALA A 260 -30.67 11.44 2.57
N GLY A 261 -29.68 12.22 3.04
CA GLY A 261 -29.48 12.49 4.46
C GLY A 261 -28.75 11.39 5.23
N LEU A 262 -28.30 10.33 4.58
CA LEU A 262 -27.47 9.30 5.22
C LEU A 262 -26.04 9.81 5.39
N MET A 263 -25.67 10.18 6.60
CA MET A 263 -24.40 10.83 6.95
C MET A 263 -23.84 10.29 8.28
N PRO A 264 -23.36 9.02 8.33
CA PRO A 264 -22.76 8.49 9.55
C PRO A 264 -21.51 9.25 9.94
N THR A 265 -21.27 9.37 11.25
CA THR A 265 -20.04 9.95 11.80
C THR A 265 -18.99 8.87 12.04
N PHE A 266 -17.72 9.25 11.92
CA PHE A 266 -16.58 8.40 12.21
C PHE A 266 -15.49 9.20 12.91
N ASN A 267 -14.92 8.66 14.00
CA ASN A 267 -13.95 9.35 14.82
C ASN A 267 -12.69 8.54 15.11
N GLU A 268 -11.68 9.18 15.71
CA GLU A 268 -10.40 8.56 16.04
C GLU A 268 -10.56 7.31 16.92
N GLN A 269 -11.44 7.33 17.92
CA GLN A 269 -11.64 6.20 18.83
C GLN A 269 -12.19 4.96 18.09
N GLN A 270 -13.09 5.19 17.15
CA GLN A 270 -13.60 4.13 16.28
C GLN A 270 -12.48 3.60 15.37
N LEU A 271 -11.67 4.49 14.77
CA LEU A 271 -10.53 4.10 13.97
C LEU A 271 -9.58 3.21 14.76
N VAL A 272 -9.14 3.64 15.95
CA VAL A 272 -8.26 2.86 16.84
C VAL A 272 -8.84 1.46 17.08
N THR A 273 -10.13 1.38 17.40
CA THR A 273 -10.78 0.11 17.69
C THR A 273 -10.82 -0.84 16.50
N VAL A 274 -11.11 -0.32 15.30
CA VAL A 274 -11.32 -1.18 14.13
C VAL A 274 -10.04 -1.64 13.46
N VAL A 275 -8.92 -0.89 13.61
CA VAL A 275 -7.62 -1.25 12.99
C VAL A 275 -6.62 -1.85 13.96
N ASP A 276 -6.98 -2.09 15.22
CA ASP A 276 -6.04 -2.57 16.25
C ASP A 276 -5.31 -3.85 15.85
N GLN A 277 -6.02 -4.82 15.31
CA GLN A 277 -5.42 -6.09 14.90
C GLN A 277 -4.38 -5.91 13.80
N GLU A 278 -4.65 -5.05 12.82
CA GLU A 278 -3.75 -4.73 11.72
C GLU A 278 -2.51 -4.01 12.24
N VAL A 279 -2.68 -3.05 13.15
CA VAL A 279 -1.57 -2.33 13.80
C VAL A 279 -0.69 -3.30 14.59
N GLN A 280 -1.27 -4.22 15.37
CA GLN A 280 -0.50 -5.22 16.12
C GLN A 280 0.30 -6.15 15.21
N ARG A 281 -0.23 -6.56 14.05
CA ARG A 281 0.51 -7.37 13.06
C ARG A 281 1.71 -6.58 12.50
N ILE A 282 1.53 -5.32 12.18
CA ILE A 282 2.58 -4.44 11.67
C ILE A 282 3.68 -4.24 12.72
N VAL A 283 3.29 -4.00 13.98
CA VAL A 283 4.22 -3.88 15.11
C VAL A 283 5.00 -5.17 15.35
N ALA A 284 4.33 -6.33 15.27
CA ALA A 284 4.98 -7.62 15.39
C ALA A 284 6.04 -7.85 14.30
N ALA A 285 5.76 -7.46 13.05
CA ALA A 285 6.71 -7.55 11.95
C ALA A 285 7.93 -6.65 12.14
N ALA A 286 7.74 -5.43 12.65
CA ALA A 286 8.86 -4.54 12.98
C ALA A 286 9.79 -5.14 14.05
N ARG A 287 9.21 -5.72 15.11
CA ARG A 287 9.97 -6.43 16.15
C ARG A 287 10.71 -7.65 15.60
N GLU A 288 10.05 -8.42 14.75
CA GLU A 288 10.65 -9.58 14.12
C GLU A 288 11.83 -9.21 13.22
N THR A 289 11.75 -8.11 12.48
CA THR A 289 12.87 -7.58 11.69
C THR A 289 14.11 -7.34 12.57
N VAL A 290 13.93 -6.67 13.69
CA VAL A 290 15.05 -6.40 14.61
C VAL A 290 15.56 -7.70 15.23
N ARG A 291 14.70 -8.63 15.62
CA ARG A 291 15.09 -9.95 16.13
C ARG A 291 15.94 -10.76 15.12
N LEU A 292 15.54 -10.75 13.85
CA LEU A 292 16.25 -11.43 12.75
C LEU A 292 17.65 -10.86 12.51
N SER A 293 17.85 -9.58 12.75
CA SER A 293 19.17 -8.94 12.61
C SER A 293 20.17 -9.35 13.70
N GLY A 294 19.72 -9.92 14.81
CA GLY A 294 20.55 -10.20 15.99
C GLY A 294 21.00 -8.94 16.74
N VAL A 295 20.52 -7.75 16.36
CA VAL A 295 20.85 -6.48 16.99
C VAL A 295 19.95 -6.25 18.21
N ALA A 296 20.53 -5.77 19.32
CA ALA A 296 19.76 -5.37 20.49
C ALA A 296 18.89 -4.15 20.19
N VAL A 297 17.64 -4.12 20.70
CA VAL A 297 16.67 -3.07 20.45
C VAL A 297 17.19 -1.68 20.79
N GLU A 298 17.97 -1.58 21.87
CA GLU A 298 18.57 -0.34 22.39
C GLU A 298 19.61 0.27 21.43
N ARG A 299 20.12 -0.52 20.48
CA ARG A 299 21.09 -0.06 19.48
C ARG A 299 20.44 0.58 18.26
N ILE A 300 19.12 0.52 18.12
CA ILE A 300 18.42 1.18 17.04
C ILE A 300 18.46 2.68 17.30
N ASN A 301 19.05 3.44 16.39
CA ASN A 301 19.22 4.88 16.56
C ASN A 301 18.01 5.66 16.02
N THR A 302 17.41 5.18 14.92
CA THR A 302 16.38 5.92 14.21
C THR A 302 15.30 4.98 13.67
N LEU A 303 14.03 5.39 13.85
CA LEU A 303 12.88 4.88 13.11
C LEU A 303 12.61 5.83 11.96
N TYR A 304 12.84 5.39 10.73
CA TYR A 304 12.61 6.20 9.54
C TYR A 304 11.30 5.80 8.87
N PHE A 305 10.30 6.67 8.99
CA PHE A 305 8.95 6.42 8.49
C PHE A 305 8.80 6.92 7.04
N THR A 306 8.39 6.02 6.14
CA THR A 306 8.02 6.31 4.75
C THR A 306 6.73 5.55 4.38
N GLY A 307 6.18 5.83 3.21
CA GLY A 307 4.89 5.26 2.79
C GLY A 307 3.69 6.03 3.33
N GLY A 308 2.61 6.05 2.51
CA GLY A 308 1.43 6.89 2.77
C GLY A 308 0.72 6.61 4.10
N SER A 309 0.69 5.34 4.52
CA SER A 309 -0.03 4.90 5.73
C SER A 309 0.69 5.21 7.04
N THR A 310 1.97 5.59 7.01
CA THR A 310 2.71 6.06 8.20
C THR A 310 2.21 7.40 8.75
N GLY A 311 1.30 8.06 8.01
CA GLY A 311 0.58 9.23 8.48
C GLY A 311 -0.42 8.95 9.61
N LEU A 312 -0.77 7.68 9.85
CA LEU A 312 -1.64 7.27 10.92
C LEU A 312 -0.92 7.38 12.27
N ARG A 313 -1.35 8.33 13.11
CA ARG A 313 -0.70 8.63 14.41
C ARG A 313 -0.65 7.40 15.32
N LEU A 314 -1.72 6.63 15.35
CA LEU A 314 -1.79 5.38 16.11
C LEU A 314 -0.64 4.43 15.78
N LEU A 315 -0.38 4.20 14.48
CA LEU A 315 0.67 3.29 14.03
C LEU A 315 2.06 3.81 14.40
N SER A 316 2.34 5.09 14.15
CA SER A 316 3.65 5.67 14.47
C SER A 316 3.92 5.69 15.97
N ASN A 317 2.91 5.92 16.81
CA ASN A 317 3.04 5.84 18.26
C ASN A 317 3.33 4.42 18.73
N ALA A 318 2.55 3.43 18.27
CA ALA A 318 2.74 2.03 18.65
C ALA A 318 4.14 1.51 18.27
N LEU A 319 4.67 1.91 17.11
CA LEU A 319 6.03 1.57 16.70
C LEU A 319 7.08 2.29 17.55
N SER A 320 6.90 3.58 17.87
CA SER A 320 7.82 4.32 18.72
C SER A 320 7.90 3.76 20.15
N GLU A 321 6.77 3.30 20.70
CA GLU A 321 6.73 2.64 22.01
C GLU A 321 7.53 1.33 22.05
N CYS A 322 7.65 0.64 20.91
CA CYS A 322 8.44 -0.59 20.81
C CYS A 322 9.95 -0.34 20.78
N PHE A 323 10.38 0.85 20.39
CA PHE A 323 11.79 1.23 20.20
C PHE A 323 12.08 2.56 20.91
N PRO A 324 12.01 2.60 22.24
CA PRO A 324 12.03 3.86 23.01
C PRO A 324 13.36 4.60 22.93
N SER A 325 14.45 3.90 22.58
CA SER A 325 15.79 4.51 22.41
C SER A 325 15.97 5.18 21.05
N ALA A 326 15.10 4.87 20.09
CA ALA A 326 15.20 5.35 18.73
C ALA A 326 14.45 6.68 18.55
N ARG A 327 15.06 7.63 17.84
CA ARG A 327 14.36 8.84 17.42
C ARG A 327 13.46 8.55 16.22
N ALA A 328 12.27 9.13 16.21
CA ALA A 328 11.37 9.04 15.07
C ALA A 328 11.70 10.14 14.04
N VAL A 329 11.99 9.74 12.81
CA VAL A 329 12.23 10.64 11.68
C VAL A 329 11.20 10.33 10.61
N ARG A 330 10.62 11.35 10.02
CA ARG A 330 9.66 11.19 8.91
C ARG A 330 10.30 11.71 7.64
N GLY A 331 10.47 10.83 6.66
CA GLY A 331 10.75 11.19 5.29
C GLY A 331 9.53 11.76 4.58
N ASP A 332 9.71 12.21 3.37
CA ASP A 332 8.56 12.47 2.50
C ASP A 332 7.83 11.15 2.23
N ARG A 333 6.54 11.10 2.57
CA ARG A 333 5.74 9.87 2.52
C ARG A 333 5.63 9.25 1.14
N PHE A 334 5.79 10.05 0.09
CA PHE A 334 5.59 9.63 -1.29
C PHE A 334 6.86 9.77 -2.14
N ALA A 335 7.82 10.58 -1.71
CA ALA A 335 8.99 10.94 -2.50
C ALA A 335 10.31 10.35 -1.97
N SER A 336 10.43 9.91 -0.70
CA SER A 336 11.71 9.45 -0.14
C SER A 336 12.40 8.39 -0.99
N VAL A 337 11.67 7.35 -1.40
CA VAL A 337 12.21 6.29 -2.27
C VAL A 337 12.61 6.86 -3.63
N ALA A 338 11.75 7.66 -4.26
CA ALA A 338 12.02 8.26 -5.57
C ALA A 338 13.24 9.21 -5.51
N THR A 339 13.35 10.04 -4.47
CA THR A 339 14.49 10.92 -4.22
C THR A 339 15.79 10.10 -4.09
N GLY A 340 15.75 9.03 -3.29
CA GLY A 340 16.92 8.15 -3.13
C GLY A 340 17.30 7.40 -4.40
N LEU A 341 16.33 6.96 -5.19
CA LEU A 341 16.60 6.37 -6.52
C LEU A 341 17.25 7.40 -7.45
N GLY A 342 16.82 8.67 -7.40
CA GLY A 342 17.44 9.78 -8.13
C GLY A 342 18.87 10.04 -7.68
N ILE A 343 19.15 10.02 -6.38
CA ILE A 343 20.52 10.13 -5.83
C ILE A 343 21.37 8.97 -6.35
N HIS A 344 20.87 7.75 -6.34
CA HIS A 344 21.58 6.58 -6.84
C HIS A 344 21.84 6.66 -8.36
N ALA A 345 20.84 7.10 -9.13
CA ALA A 345 20.98 7.33 -10.57
C ALA A 345 22.05 8.41 -10.87
N SER A 346 22.08 9.50 -10.10
CA SER A 346 23.09 10.54 -10.25
C SER A 346 24.51 10.02 -9.97
N ARG A 347 24.67 9.11 -9.02
CA ARG A 347 25.98 8.46 -8.74
C ARG A 347 26.42 7.50 -9.86
N LEU A 348 25.45 6.82 -10.49
CA LEU A 348 25.75 5.88 -11.59
C LEU A 348 26.03 6.60 -12.92
N TYR A 349 25.28 7.64 -13.21
CA TYR A 349 25.22 8.23 -14.56
C TYR A 349 25.62 9.72 -14.62
N GLY A 350 25.84 10.38 -13.45
CA GLY A 350 26.11 11.81 -13.40
C GLY A 350 27.32 12.25 -14.19
N ASP A 351 28.37 11.43 -14.22
CA ASP A 351 29.59 11.70 -15.00
C ASP A 351 29.42 11.49 -16.51
N MET A 352 28.37 10.76 -16.95
CA MET A 352 28.09 10.53 -18.36
C MET A 352 27.36 11.70 -19.04
N ALA A 353 26.72 12.57 -18.26
CA ALA A 353 26.00 13.75 -18.77
C ALA A 353 26.91 14.93 -19.10
N CYS A 354 28.20 14.87 -18.78
CA CYS A 354 29.19 15.94 -19.03
C CYS A 354 30.10 15.67 -20.24
N ASN A 355 29.88 14.60 -20.98
CA ASN A 355 30.58 14.28 -22.23
C ASN A 355 29.58 14.28 -23.39
#